data_e167f6cd66cb0775c85ef6bb34d8d4ac
#
_entry.id   e167f6cd66cb0775c85ef6bb34d8d4ac
#
_cell.length_a   1.000
_cell.length_b   1.000
_cell.length_c   1.000
_cell.angle_alpha   90.00
_cell.angle_beta   90.00
_cell.angle_gamma   90.00
#
_symmetry.space_group_name_H-M   'P 1'
#
loop_
_entity.id
_entity.type
_entity.pdbx_description
1 polymer ?
#
loop_
_entity_poly.entity_id
_entity_poly.type
_entity_poly.pdbx_seq_one_letter_code
_entity_poly.pdbx_strand_id
1 'polypeptide(L)'
;TQSQFEPVPVTPSFWIVPTWHEVPAQATHVIRLDPGLAFGTGTHPTTRMCLRWIAAHPPAGQRVLDYGCGSGILAIGAALHGAASVDAVDIDPAAVQSTNDNAAANGVGLVAGLPDQAHGVYDTVLANILATPLKLLAPLLASHVAPGGALVLAGVLERQTAELQQAYAPWLALEAADAEDGW
;
A
#
# COMPACT_ATOMS: atom_id res chain seq x y z
N THR A 1 -11.02 6.38 -22.35
CA THR A 1 -11.36 5.05 -22.86
C THR A 1 -10.49 3.97 -22.23
N GLN A 2 -10.96 2.74 -22.18
CA GLN A 2 -10.22 1.61 -21.61
C GLN A 2 -8.89 1.39 -22.30
N SER A 3 -8.79 1.64 -23.60
CA SER A 3 -7.56 1.47 -24.38
C SER A 3 -6.42 2.40 -23.96
N GLN A 4 -6.68 3.43 -23.15
CA GLN A 4 -5.64 4.33 -22.64
C GLN A 4 -4.86 3.74 -21.47
N PHE A 5 -5.38 2.67 -20.85
CA PHE A 5 -4.78 2.10 -19.64
C PHE A 5 -4.10 0.78 -20.00
N GLU A 6 -2.78 0.79 -19.86
CA GLU A 6 -1.91 -0.32 -20.17
C GLU A 6 -1.46 -1.04 -18.91
N PRO A 7 -1.01 -2.29 -18.99
CA PRO A 7 -0.35 -2.95 -17.87
C PRO A 7 0.84 -2.14 -17.35
N VAL A 8 0.95 -2.06 -16.03
CA VAL A 8 2.01 -1.29 -15.36
C VAL A 8 2.98 -2.26 -14.69
N PRO A 9 4.27 -2.29 -15.10
CA PRO A 9 5.27 -3.10 -14.40
C PRO A 9 5.68 -2.40 -13.09
N VAL A 10 5.55 -3.10 -11.98
CA VAL A 10 6.12 -2.70 -10.70
C VAL A 10 7.57 -3.17 -10.62
N THR A 11 7.77 -4.44 -10.95
CA THR A 11 9.06 -5.08 -11.22
C THR A 11 8.90 -5.87 -12.52
N PRO A 12 9.98 -6.45 -13.09
CA PRO A 12 9.83 -7.27 -14.30
C PRO A 12 8.83 -8.43 -14.16
N SER A 13 8.62 -8.94 -12.93
CA SER A 13 7.72 -10.06 -12.67
C SER A 13 6.45 -9.71 -11.91
N PHE A 14 6.30 -8.47 -11.45
CA PHE A 14 5.14 -8.02 -10.69
C PHE A 14 4.44 -6.87 -11.43
N TRP A 15 3.20 -7.11 -11.85
CA TRP A 15 2.47 -6.21 -12.74
C TRP A 15 1.10 -5.85 -12.18
N ILE A 16 0.66 -4.64 -12.52
CA ILE A 16 -0.74 -4.21 -12.38
C ILE A 16 -1.36 -4.27 -13.77
N VAL A 17 -2.42 -5.07 -13.92
CA VAL A 17 -3.00 -5.36 -15.23
C VAL A 17 -4.51 -5.08 -15.19
N PRO A 18 -5.01 -4.16 -16.05
CA PRO A 18 -6.45 -3.96 -16.20
C PRO A 18 -7.15 -5.27 -16.58
N THR A 19 -8.41 -5.42 -16.20
CA THR A 19 -9.15 -6.68 -16.41
C THR A 19 -9.34 -7.01 -17.90
N TRP A 20 -9.30 -6.01 -18.78
CA TRP A 20 -9.44 -6.19 -20.24
C TRP A 20 -8.11 -6.48 -20.96
N HIS A 21 -6.98 -6.45 -20.26
CA HIS A 21 -5.67 -6.77 -20.85
C HIS A 21 -5.24 -8.20 -20.54
N GLU A 22 -4.45 -8.76 -21.44
CA GLU A 22 -3.78 -10.04 -21.19
C GLU A 22 -2.63 -9.83 -20.20
N VAL A 23 -2.39 -10.85 -19.38
CA VAL A 23 -1.28 -10.84 -18.43
C VAL A 23 0.04 -11.04 -19.18
N PRO A 24 1.04 -10.16 -18.98
CA PRO A 24 2.37 -10.38 -19.59
C PRO A 24 2.95 -11.74 -19.19
N ALA A 25 3.61 -12.40 -20.15
CA ALA A 25 4.11 -13.77 -19.96
C ALA A 25 5.13 -13.89 -18.81
N GLN A 26 5.91 -12.82 -18.55
CA GLN A 26 6.91 -12.81 -17.49
C GLN A 26 6.36 -12.54 -16.10
N ALA A 27 5.07 -12.20 -15.98
CA ALA A 27 4.47 -11.86 -14.69
C ALA A 27 4.27 -13.10 -13.82
N THR A 28 4.78 -13.06 -12.59
CA THR A 28 4.55 -14.09 -11.57
C THR A 28 3.55 -13.62 -10.51
N HIS A 29 3.44 -12.31 -10.32
CA HIS A 29 2.45 -11.68 -9.45
C HIS A 29 1.69 -10.64 -10.25
N VAL A 30 0.38 -10.66 -10.17
CA VAL A 30 -0.49 -9.77 -10.93
C VAL A 30 -1.59 -9.23 -10.03
N ILE A 31 -1.73 -7.91 -10.00
CA ILE A 31 -2.90 -7.26 -9.43
C ILE A 31 -3.82 -6.88 -10.60
N ARG A 32 -5.04 -7.40 -10.61
CA ARG A 32 -6.07 -7.01 -11.57
C ARG A 32 -6.78 -5.80 -11.02
N LEU A 33 -6.61 -4.67 -11.67
CA LEU A 33 -7.18 -3.42 -11.20
C LEU A 33 -7.57 -2.55 -12.39
N ASP A 34 -8.83 -2.16 -12.42
CA ASP A 34 -9.34 -1.23 -13.42
C ASP A 34 -9.19 0.20 -12.90
N PRO A 35 -8.82 1.16 -13.76
CA PRO A 35 -8.85 2.55 -13.36
C PRO A 35 -10.29 2.93 -12.99
N GLY A 36 -10.42 3.56 -11.84
CA GLY A 36 -11.72 3.94 -11.30
C GLY A 36 -11.62 5.25 -10.54
N LEU A 37 -12.67 5.55 -9.78
CA LEU A 37 -12.76 6.78 -9.01
C LEU A 37 -11.92 6.73 -7.73
N ALA A 38 -11.55 5.53 -7.26
CA ALA A 38 -10.74 5.39 -6.05
C ALA A 38 -9.30 5.81 -6.32
N PHE A 39 -8.72 6.54 -5.38
CA PHE A 39 -7.32 6.94 -5.42
C PHE A 39 -6.41 5.70 -5.31
N GLY A 40 -5.26 5.75 -5.98
CA GLY A 40 -4.27 4.67 -5.92
C GLY A 40 -4.51 3.57 -6.95
N THR A 41 -4.37 3.91 -8.23
CA THR A 41 -4.56 2.96 -9.34
C THR A 41 -3.27 2.27 -9.77
N GLY A 42 -2.14 2.58 -9.11
CA GLY A 42 -0.84 2.01 -9.45
C GLY A 42 -0.04 2.82 -10.47
N THR A 43 -0.64 3.86 -11.08
CA THR A 43 0.06 4.73 -12.02
C THR A 43 0.87 5.81 -11.32
N HIS A 44 0.53 6.13 -10.07
CA HIS A 44 1.24 7.14 -9.29
C HIS A 44 2.58 6.57 -8.77
N PRO A 45 3.68 7.36 -8.80
CA PRO A 45 4.99 6.90 -8.32
C PRO A 45 4.99 6.35 -6.91
N THR A 46 4.25 6.95 -5.98
CA THR A 46 4.20 6.50 -4.57
C THR A 46 3.62 5.10 -4.43
N THR A 47 2.60 4.77 -5.21
CA THR A 47 2.01 3.43 -5.22
C THR A 47 3.01 2.41 -5.76
N ARG A 48 3.66 2.72 -6.87
CA ARG A 48 4.68 1.81 -7.44
C ARG A 48 5.84 1.58 -6.47
N MET A 49 6.32 2.64 -5.80
CA MET A 49 7.40 2.52 -4.82
C MET A 49 7.02 1.60 -3.65
N CYS A 50 5.81 1.74 -3.12
CA CYS A 50 5.32 0.85 -2.05
C CYS A 50 5.21 -0.60 -2.52
N LEU A 51 4.71 -0.82 -3.72
CA LEU A 51 4.59 -2.18 -4.27
C LEU A 51 5.98 -2.78 -4.54
N ARG A 52 6.95 -1.99 -5.03
CA ARG A 52 8.33 -2.46 -5.17
C ARG A 52 8.92 -2.86 -3.81
N TRP A 53 8.64 -2.07 -2.77
CA TRP A 53 9.10 -2.39 -1.42
C TRP A 53 8.51 -3.73 -0.95
N ILE A 54 7.21 -3.96 -1.15
CA ILE A 54 6.55 -5.22 -0.82
C ILE A 54 7.20 -6.39 -1.54
N ALA A 55 7.50 -6.23 -2.83
CA ALA A 55 8.15 -7.28 -3.62
C ALA A 55 9.58 -7.57 -3.13
N ALA A 56 10.32 -6.54 -2.70
CA ALA A 56 11.68 -6.67 -2.17
C ALA A 56 11.70 -7.20 -0.72
N HIS A 57 10.63 -6.99 0.05
CA HIS A 57 10.48 -7.40 1.43
C HIS A 57 9.16 -8.17 1.61
N PRO A 58 9.01 -9.34 0.97
CA PRO A 58 7.72 -10.06 0.96
C PRO A 58 7.25 -10.33 2.39
N PRO A 59 6.00 -9.96 2.72
CA PRO A 59 5.47 -10.12 4.07
C PRO A 59 4.97 -11.55 4.32
N ALA A 60 5.73 -12.56 3.93
CA ALA A 60 5.34 -13.96 4.05
C ALA A 60 5.09 -14.34 5.51
N GLY A 61 3.88 -14.83 5.80
CA GLY A 61 3.48 -15.22 7.15
C GLY A 61 3.23 -14.06 8.10
N GLN A 62 3.28 -12.82 7.63
CA GLN A 62 3.15 -11.62 8.46
C GLN A 62 1.72 -11.14 8.58
N ARG A 63 1.47 -10.38 9.63
CA ARG A 63 0.27 -9.57 9.83
C ARG A 63 0.55 -8.16 9.30
N VAL A 64 -0.25 -7.70 8.34
CA VAL A 64 -0.03 -6.45 7.62
C VAL A 64 -1.19 -5.48 7.82
N LEU A 65 -0.90 -4.20 8.01
CA LEU A 65 -1.87 -3.11 8.04
C LEU A 65 -1.61 -2.18 6.86
N ASP A 66 -2.66 -1.88 6.10
CA ASP A 66 -2.67 -0.83 5.07
C ASP A 66 -3.56 0.30 5.57
N TYR A 67 -2.95 1.38 6.04
CA TYR A 67 -3.66 2.52 6.61
C TYR A 67 -3.86 3.61 5.57
N GLY A 68 -5.12 3.94 5.28
CA GLY A 68 -5.47 4.80 4.15
C GLY A 68 -5.50 3.99 2.85
N CYS A 69 -6.19 2.87 2.84
CA CYS A 69 -6.06 1.84 1.81
C CYS A 69 -6.57 2.25 0.41
N GLY A 70 -7.46 3.22 0.30
CA GLY A 70 -7.97 3.68 -0.99
C GLY A 70 -8.59 2.56 -1.82
N SER A 71 -7.96 2.24 -2.95
CA SER A 71 -8.38 1.14 -3.82
C SER A 71 -8.08 -0.25 -3.24
N GLY A 72 -7.23 -0.32 -2.20
CA GLY A 72 -6.77 -1.57 -1.63
C GLY A 72 -5.56 -2.17 -2.33
N ILE A 73 -4.93 -1.45 -3.24
CA ILE A 73 -3.86 -1.98 -4.09
C ILE A 73 -2.65 -2.47 -3.27
N LEU A 74 -2.26 -1.76 -2.21
CA LEU A 74 -1.14 -2.18 -1.36
C LEU A 74 -1.51 -3.40 -0.53
N ALA A 75 -2.70 -3.41 0.04
CA ALA A 75 -3.22 -4.54 0.81
C ALA A 75 -3.29 -5.82 -0.04
N ILE A 76 -3.77 -5.69 -1.27
CA ILE A 76 -3.84 -6.79 -2.24
C ILE A 76 -2.43 -7.25 -2.61
N GLY A 77 -1.52 -6.31 -2.85
CA GLY A 77 -0.12 -6.63 -3.13
C GLY A 77 0.53 -7.43 -1.99
N ALA A 78 0.29 -7.03 -0.75
CA ALA A 78 0.80 -7.74 0.42
C ALA A 78 0.20 -9.16 0.53
N ALA A 79 -1.10 -9.30 0.30
CA ALA A 79 -1.76 -10.62 0.31
C ALA A 79 -1.19 -11.54 -0.76
N LEU A 80 -0.97 -11.03 -1.97
CA LEU A 80 -0.38 -11.79 -3.07
C LEU A 80 1.07 -12.21 -2.79
N HIS A 81 1.78 -11.47 -1.95
CA HIS A 81 3.16 -11.79 -1.56
C HIS A 81 3.25 -12.59 -0.26
N GLY A 82 2.17 -13.23 0.15
CA GLY A 82 2.19 -14.24 1.20
C GLY A 82 1.85 -13.78 2.61
N ALA A 83 1.31 -12.58 2.79
CA ALA A 83 0.86 -12.15 4.12
C ALA A 83 -0.13 -13.15 4.72
N ALA A 84 0.03 -13.45 6.01
CA ALA A 84 -0.88 -14.36 6.72
C ALA A 84 -2.24 -13.71 6.94
N SER A 85 -2.27 -12.40 7.21
CA SER A 85 -3.49 -11.62 7.33
C SER A 85 -3.23 -10.17 6.97
N VAL A 86 -4.23 -9.51 6.41
CA VAL A 86 -4.16 -8.09 6.03
C VAL A 86 -5.40 -7.38 6.53
N ASP A 87 -5.20 -6.31 7.29
CA ASP A 87 -6.23 -5.35 7.63
C ASP A 87 -6.02 -4.09 6.78
N ALA A 88 -7.06 -3.64 6.12
CA ALA A 88 -7.03 -2.45 5.27
C ALA A 88 -8.06 -1.46 5.77
N VAL A 89 -7.64 -0.26 6.13
CA VAL A 89 -8.54 0.73 6.72
C VAL A 89 -8.50 2.07 5.98
N ASP A 90 -9.63 2.74 5.95
CA ASP A 90 -9.77 4.07 5.38
C ASP A 90 -10.90 4.81 6.07
N ILE A 91 -10.78 6.14 6.17
CA ILE A 91 -11.85 6.98 6.73
C ILE A 91 -13.04 7.12 5.77
N ASP A 92 -12.83 6.83 4.49
CA ASP A 92 -13.87 6.93 3.46
C ASP A 92 -14.54 5.57 3.24
N PRO A 93 -15.85 5.44 3.54
CA PRO A 93 -16.58 4.19 3.28
C PRO A 93 -16.53 3.74 1.82
N ALA A 94 -16.44 4.68 0.87
CA ALA A 94 -16.30 4.33 -0.55
C ALA A 94 -14.98 3.64 -0.83
N ALA A 95 -13.90 4.05 -0.16
CA ALA A 95 -12.60 3.39 -0.26
C ALA A 95 -12.65 1.97 0.32
N VAL A 96 -13.34 1.79 1.45
CA VAL A 96 -13.54 0.47 2.06
C VAL A 96 -14.26 -0.47 1.08
N GLN A 97 -15.33 0.01 0.45
CA GLN A 97 -16.07 -0.77 -0.54
C GLN A 97 -15.20 -1.11 -1.75
N SER A 98 -14.45 -0.13 -2.25
CA SER A 98 -13.52 -0.33 -3.38
C SER A 98 -12.48 -1.40 -3.05
N THR A 99 -11.91 -1.36 -1.85
CA THR A 99 -10.95 -2.37 -1.38
C THR A 99 -11.58 -3.76 -1.37
N ASN A 100 -12.78 -3.90 -0.85
CA ASN A 100 -13.49 -5.19 -0.83
C ASN A 100 -13.75 -5.73 -2.24
N ASP A 101 -14.21 -4.86 -3.14
CA ASP A 101 -14.48 -5.25 -4.52
C ASP A 101 -13.20 -5.69 -5.25
N ASN A 102 -12.12 -4.94 -5.08
CA ASN A 102 -10.85 -5.27 -5.70
C ASN A 102 -10.21 -6.53 -5.11
N ALA A 103 -10.32 -6.73 -3.81
CA ALA A 103 -9.84 -7.96 -3.16
C ALA A 103 -10.57 -9.18 -3.73
N ALA A 104 -11.90 -9.11 -3.87
CA ALA A 104 -12.69 -10.19 -4.46
C ALA A 104 -12.27 -10.46 -5.90
N ALA A 105 -12.07 -9.40 -6.70
CA ALA A 105 -11.64 -9.53 -8.09
C ALA A 105 -10.25 -10.18 -8.23
N ASN A 106 -9.40 -10.06 -7.21
CA ASN A 106 -8.07 -10.67 -7.19
C ASN A 106 -8.02 -12.01 -6.44
N GLY A 107 -9.13 -12.47 -5.91
CA GLY A 107 -9.20 -13.74 -5.19
C GLY A 107 -8.41 -13.78 -3.90
N VAL A 108 -8.18 -12.64 -3.26
CA VAL A 108 -7.44 -12.56 -1.99
C VAL A 108 -8.38 -12.31 -0.82
N GLY A 109 -8.06 -12.89 0.33
CA GLY A 109 -8.75 -12.63 1.58
C GLY A 109 -8.07 -11.50 2.36
N LEU A 110 -8.86 -10.53 2.78
CA LEU A 110 -8.42 -9.47 3.69
C LEU A 110 -9.63 -8.90 4.42
N VAL A 111 -9.38 -8.10 5.45
CA VAL A 111 -10.44 -7.41 6.19
C VAL A 111 -10.32 -5.92 5.91
N ALA A 112 -11.37 -5.33 5.34
CA ALA A 112 -11.41 -3.90 5.08
C ALA A 112 -12.45 -3.24 5.99
N GLY A 113 -12.14 -2.04 6.49
CA GLY A 113 -13.04 -1.32 7.36
C GLY A 113 -12.59 0.11 7.64
N LEU A 114 -13.32 0.79 8.51
CA LEU A 114 -12.95 2.10 9.02
C LEU A 114 -11.74 1.98 9.95
N PRO A 115 -11.06 3.10 10.30
CA PRO A 115 -9.82 3.02 11.08
C PRO A 115 -9.87 2.24 12.39
N ASP A 116 -11.02 2.16 13.04
CA ASP A 116 -11.20 1.36 14.27
C ASP A 116 -11.10 -0.16 14.03
N GLN A 117 -11.13 -0.60 12.79
CA GLN A 117 -10.87 -1.99 12.43
C GLN A 117 -9.40 -2.38 12.66
N ALA A 118 -8.48 -1.41 12.61
CA ALA A 118 -7.08 -1.64 12.93
C ALA A 118 -6.93 -1.81 14.45
N HIS A 119 -6.28 -2.90 14.88
CA HIS A 119 -6.12 -3.19 16.31
C HIS A 119 -4.84 -3.96 16.58
N GLY A 120 -4.22 -3.69 17.71
CA GLY A 120 -2.98 -4.35 18.10
C GLY A 120 -1.80 -3.94 17.25
N VAL A 121 -0.83 -4.84 17.11
CA VAL A 121 0.41 -4.59 16.37
C VAL A 121 0.49 -5.45 15.12
N TYR A 122 1.24 -4.96 14.14
CA TYR A 122 1.42 -5.60 12.83
C TYR A 122 2.91 -5.71 12.53
N ASP A 123 3.29 -6.74 11.80
CA ASP A 123 4.69 -6.94 11.38
C ASP A 123 5.10 -5.91 10.33
N THR A 124 4.16 -5.50 9.49
CA THR A 124 4.36 -4.46 8.48
C THR A 124 3.16 -3.51 8.49
N VAL A 125 3.42 -2.22 8.58
CA VAL A 125 2.41 -1.16 8.46
C VAL A 125 2.75 -0.32 7.25
N LEU A 126 1.78 -0.19 6.35
CA LEU A 126 1.89 0.61 5.13
C LEU A 126 0.97 1.82 5.23
N ALA A 127 1.46 3.00 4.91
CA ALA A 127 0.64 4.21 4.86
C ALA A 127 1.09 5.08 3.68
N ASN A 128 0.29 5.09 2.63
CA ASN A 128 0.51 5.90 1.44
C ASN A 128 -0.51 7.03 1.41
N ILE A 129 -0.25 8.07 2.20
CA ILE A 129 -1.09 9.25 2.35
C ILE A 129 -0.21 10.50 2.41
N LEU A 130 -0.82 11.68 2.41
CA LEU A 130 -0.07 12.94 2.38
C LEU A 130 0.73 13.17 3.67
N ALA A 131 1.77 14.01 3.58
CA ALA A 131 2.71 14.27 4.68
C ALA A 131 2.01 14.83 5.94
N THR A 132 1.08 15.76 5.79
CA THR A 132 0.42 16.37 6.95
C THR A 132 -0.37 15.34 7.77
N PRO A 133 -1.25 14.51 7.18
CA PRO A 133 -1.87 13.42 7.92
C PRO A 133 -0.85 12.45 8.52
N LEU A 134 0.22 12.10 7.79
CA LEU A 134 1.24 11.20 8.31
C LEU A 134 1.91 11.74 9.58
N LYS A 135 2.20 13.04 9.62
CA LYS A 135 2.77 13.67 10.83
C LYS A 135 1.79 13.63 12.01
N LEU A 136 0.52 13.91 11.75
CA LEU A 136 -0.52 13.88 12.78
C LEU A 136 -0.76 12.47 13.33
N LEU A 137 -0.63 11.46 12.48
CA LEU A 137 -0.86 10.05 12.82
C LEU A 137 0.38 9.35 13.38
N ALA A 138 1.50 10.05 13.54
CA ALA A 138 2.76 9.42 13.96
C ALA A 138 2.62 8.57 15.24
N PRO A 139 2.01 9.06 16.34
CA PRO A 139 1.83 8.23 17.53
C PRO A 139 1.00 6.98 17.27
N LEU A 140 -0.09 7.13 16.50
CA LEU A 140 -0.99 6.02 16.20
C LEU A 140 -0.33 4.97 15.32
N LEU A 141 0.29 5.38 14.22
CA LEU A 141 0.94 4.46 13.30
C LEU A 141 2.11 3.74 13.99
N ALA A 142 2.92 4.46 14.76
CA ALA A 142 3.99 3.86 15.53
C ALA A 142 3.48 2.82 16.53
N SER A 143 2.31 3.06 17.14
CA SER A 143 1.70 2.13 18.10
C SER A 143 1.28 0.80 17.47
N HIS A 144 1.05 0.79 16.16
CA HIS A 144 0.66 -0.41 15.43
C HIS A 144 1.86 -1.23 14.91
N VAL A 145 3.07 -0.73 15.04
CA VAL A 145 4.27 -1.46 14.58
C VAL A 145 4.74 -2.41 15.67
N ALA A 146 4.79 -3.70 15.36
CA ALA A 146 5.30 -4.72 16.27
C ALA A 146 6.80 -4.52 16.52
N PRO A 147 7.33 -4.95 17.68
CA PRO A 147 8.78 -4.96 17.91
C PRO A 147 9.50 -5.70 16.77
N GLY A 148 10.48 -5.04 16.14
CA GLY A 148 11.18 -5.59 14.97
C GLY A 148 10.40 -5.48 13.66
N GLY A 149 9.20 -4.91 13.69
CA GLY A 149 8.38 -4.71 12.50
C GLY A 149 8.83 -3.53 11.64
N ALA A 150 8.15 -3.34 10.51
CA ALA A 150 8.43 -2.29 9.55
C ALA A 150 7.27 -1.31 9.42
N LEU A 151 7.61 -0.02 9.27
CA LEU A 151 6.67 1.03 8.91
C LEU A 151 7.12 1.65 7.59
N VAL A 152 6.24 1.62 6.59
CA VAL A 152 6.52 2.16 5.26
C VAL A 152 5.59 3.34 5.02
N LEU A 153 6.17 4.52 4.87
CA LEU A 153 5.44 5.75 4.62
C LEU A 153 5.71 6.21 3.18
N ALA A 154 4.68 6.62 2.49
CA ALA A 154 4.75 7.16 1.14
C ALA A 154 3.65 8.21 0.93
N GLY A 155 3.63 8.82 -0.25
CA GLY A 155 2.70 9.94 -0.51
C GLY A 155 3.31 11.27 -0.09
N VAL A 156 4.62 11.31 0.13
CA VAL A 156 5.38 12.49 0.54
C VAL A 156 6.32 12.93 -0.57
N LEU A 157 6.49 14.25 -0.69
CA LEU A 157 7.51 14.81 -1.56
C LEU A 157 8.89 14.61 -0.94
N GLU A 158 9.93 14.46 -1.77
CA GLU A 158 11.31 14.30 -1.27
C GLU A 158 11.71 15.42 -0.32
N ARG A 159 11.29 16.66 -0.60
CA ARG A 159 11.57 17.81 0.26
C ARG A 159 10.92 17.75 1.64
N GLN A 160 9.99 16.82 1.85
CA GLN A 160 9.29 16.65 3.13
C GLN A 160 9.92 15.57 4.01
N THR A 161 10.97 14.91 3.54
CA THR A 161 11.62 13.81 4.26
C THR A 161 12.04 14.21 5.68
N ALA A 162 12.73 15.35 5.84
CA ALA A 162 13.23 15.78 7.13
C ALA A 162 12.11 16.02 8.14
N GLU A 163 10.99 16.60 7.72
CA GLU A 163 9.86 16.86 8.62
C GLU A 163 9.16 15.56 9.06
N LEU A 164 9.12 14.54 8.18
CA LEU A 164 8.61 13.22 8.55
C LEU A 164 9.55 12.52 9.53
N GLN A 165 10.86 12.57 9.27
CA GLN A 165 11.86 12.01 10.18
C GLN A 165 11.73 12.62 11.58
N GLN A 166 11.55 13.93 11.67
CA GLN A 166 11.39 14.62 12.94
C GLN A 166 10.09 14.22 13.64
N ALA A 167 8.99 14.11 12.91
CA ALA A 167 7.71 13.74 13.49
C ALA A 167 7.70 12.33 14.08
N TYR A 168 8.45 11.40 13.50
CA TYR A 168 8.49 10.00 13.95
C TYR A 168 9.65 9.70 14.90
N ALA A 169 10.61 10.62 15.06
CA ALA A 169 11.82 10.40 15.84
C ALA A 169 11.59 9.86 17.26
N PRO A 170 10.52 10.26 18.00
CA PRO A 170 10.29 9.70 19.34
C PRO A 170 10.08 8.18 19.35
N TRP A 171 9.68 7.59 18.24
CA TRP A 171 9.34 6.16 18.15
C TRP A 171 10.24 5.38 17.21
N LEU A 172 10.57 5.96 16.05
CA LEU A 172 11.24 5.27 14.94
C LEU A 172 12.17 6.20 14.20
N ALA A 173 13.33 5.67 13.80
CA ALA A 173 14.23 6.35 12.88
C ALA A 173 13.77 6.04 11.44
N LEU A 174 13.45 7.07 10.67
CA LEU A 174 13.06 6.91 9.28
C LEU A 174 14.25 7.16 8.36
N GLU A 175 14.33 6.39 7.28
CA GLU A 175 15.28 6.63 6.20
C GLU A 175 14.57 6.59 4.86
N ALA A 176 15.09 7.35 3.89
CA ALA A 176 14.56 7.34 2.54
C ALA A 176 14.96 6.01 1.87
N ALA A 177 13.97 5.23 1.45
CA ALA A 177 14.19 3.93 0.84
C ALA A 177 14.12 3.98 -0.69
N ASP A 178 13.37 4.95 -1.25
CA ASP A 178 13.16 5.07 -2.68
C ASP A 178 12.70 6.49 -3.03
N ALA A 179 12.89 6.88 -4.28
CA ALA A 179 12.45 8.16 -4.80
C ALA A 179 12.13 8.04 -6.28
N GLU A 180 11.01 8.67 -6.70
CA GLU A 180 10.58 8.66 -8.09
C GLU A 180 9.76 9.93 -8.37
N ASP A 181 10.16 10.69 -9.39
CA ASP A 181 9.44 11.90 -9.84
C ASP A 181 9.19 12.92 -8.73
N GLY A 182 10.13 13.09 -7.80
CA GLY A 182 10.03 14.03 -6.70
C GLY A 182 9.27 13.55 -5.47
N TRP A 183 8.85 12.29 -5.51
CA TRP A 183 8.14 11.64 -4.39
C TRP A 183 9.04 10.66 -3.65
#